data_7021f97ce25fd11abc1a9911f1b41bd1
#
_entry.id   7021f97ce25fd11abc1a9911f1b41bd1
#
_cell.length_a   1.000
_cell.length_b   1.000
_cell.length_c   1.000
_cell.angle_alpha   90.00
_cell.angle_beta   90.00
_cell.angle_gamma   90.00
#
_symmetry.space_group_name_H-M   'P 1'
#
loop_
_entity.id
_entity.type
_entity.pdbx_description
1 polymer ?
#
loop_
_entity_poly.entity_id
_entity_poly.type
_entity_poly.pdbx_seq_one_letter_code
_entity_poly.pdbx_strand_id
1 'polypeptide(L)'
;MGITGFPYSTGDVLSAADMNSLVQFDPSTKTADYTAVLEDSYQSLIVMNKATAIAFKIPTDASVAYPNGTVLTVVSIGAGLCTISAVTPGTTTIASAGAVSASPTLAQYKSAACLKISANNWVIVGAVA
;
A
#
# COMPACT_ATOMS: atom_id res chain seq x y z
N MET A 1 7.52 -2.79 -8.94
CA MET A 1 8.44 -2.82 -7.79
C MET A 1 9.26 -1.54 -7.74
N GLY A 2 9.57 -1.03 -6.56
CA GLY A 2 10.36 0.18 -6.38
C GLY A 2 11.86 0.01 -6.66
N ILE A 3 12.69 0.75 -5.96
CA ILE A 3 14.14 0.84 -6.20
C ILE A 3 14.84 -0.47 -5.86
N THR A 4 15.64 -1.00 -6.78
CA THR A 4 16.49 -2.17 -6.54
C THR A 4 17.60 -1.80 -5.57
N GLY A 5 17.81 -2.63 -4.54
CA GLY A 5 18.85 -2.40 -3.52
C GLY A 5 18.47 -1.40 -2.44
N PHE A 6 17.25 -0.91 -2.44
CA PHE A 6 16.75 -0.05 -1.37
C PHE A 6 16.25 -0.91 -0.17
N PRO A 7 16.47 -0.52 1.11
CA PRO A 7 17.27 0.64 1.55
C PRO A 7 18.78 0.40 1.41
N TYR A 8 19.54 1.48 1.30
CA TYR A 8 20.99 1.42 1.14
C TYR A 8 21.68 1.23 2.47
N SER A 9 22.81 0.51 2.43
CA SER A 9 23.70 0.33 3.58
C SER A 9 24.93 1.20 3.44
N THR A 10 25.69 1.37 4.54
CA THR A 10 26.97 2.09 4.50
C THR A 10 27.91 1.44 3.49
N GLY A 11 28.49 2.25 2.60
CA GLY A 11 29.39 1.79 1.56
C GLY A 11 28.72 1.46 0.23
N ASP A 12 27.41 1.49 0.15
CA ASP A 12 26.70 1.30 -1.12
C ASP A 12 26.91 2.50 -2.05
N VAL A 13 26.97 2.23 -3.34
CA VAL A 13 27.12 3.26 -4.37
C VAL A 13 25.78 3.46 -5.06
N LEU A 14 25.30 4.71 -5.06
CA LEU A 14 24.06 5.08 -5.72
C LEU A 14 24.34 5.31 -7.22
N SER A 15 23.76 4.47 -8.08
CA SER A 15 23.88 4.62 -9.53
C SER A 15 22.97 5.71 -10.07
N ALA A 16 23.19 6.14 -11.32
CA ALA A 16 22.29 7.09 -11.99
C ALA A 16 20.88 6.51 -12.13
N ALA A 17 20.75 5.21 -12.41
CA ALA A 17 19.47 4.53 -12.51
C ALA A 17 18.75 4.52 -11.16
N ASP A 18 19.46 4.29 -10.06
CA ASP A 18 18.89 4.34 -8.72
C ASP A 18 18.39 5.75 -8.38
N MET A 19 19.18 6.79 -8.71
CA MET A 19 18.78 8.18 -8.48
C MET A 19 17.52 8.54 -9.28
N ASN A 20 17.41 8.10 -10.52
CA ASN A 20 16.23 8.33 -11.34
C ASN A 20 15.00 7.63 -10.75
N SER A 21 15.17 6.44 -10.18
CA SER A 21 14.09 5.67 -9.56
C SER A 21 13.55 6.34 -8.30
N LEU A 22 14.33 7.18 -7.62
CA LEU A 22 13.89 7.87 -6.40
C LEU A 22 12.73 8.84 -6.63
N VAL A 23 12.52 9.31 -7.85
CA VAL A 23 11.47 10.26 -8.20
C VAL A 23 10.29 9.62 -8.90
N GLN A 24 10.29 8.30 -9.06
CA GLN A 24 9.23 7.57 -9.76
C GLN A 24 8.69 6.43 -8.90
N PHE A 25 7.37 6.24 -8.97
CA PHE A 25 6.72 5.06 -8.41
C PHE A 25 6.62 3.99 -9.49
N ASP A 26 6.87 2.75 -9.10
CA ASP A 26 6.85 1.60 -10.01
C ASP A 26 5.47 0.93 -9.95
N PRO A 27 4.66 1.02 -11.01
CA PRO A 27 3.33 0.43 -11.01
C PRO A 27 3.38 -1.09 -10.93
N SER A 28 2.57 -1.67 -10.05
CA SER A 28 2.43 -3.11 -9.90
C SER A 28 0.94 -3.47 -9.97
N THR A 29 0.52 -4.04 -11.09
CA THR A 29 -0.89 -4.35 -11.34
C THR A 29 -1.29 -5.69 -10.72
N LYS A 30 -2.38 -5.68 -9.96
CA LYS A 30 -2.97 -6.86 -9.34
C LYS A 30 -4.37 -7.09 -9.91
N THR A 31 -4.65 -8.33 -10.30
CA THR A 31 -5.94 -8.74 -10.88
C THR A 31 -6.73 -9.67 -9.98
N ALA A 32 -6.24 -9.90 -8.78
CA ALA A 32 -6.88 -10.71 -7.73
C ALA A 32 -6.64 -10.04 -6.38
N ASP A 33 -7.33 -10.51 -5.35
CA ASP A 33 -7.09 -10.06 -3.98
C ASP A 33 -5.60 -10.13 -3.66
N TYR A 34 -5.08 -9.07 -3.04
CA TYR A 34 -3.65 -8.93 -2.81
C TYR A 34 -3.38 -8.51 -1.37
N THR A 35 -2.43 -9.19 -0.75
CA THR A 35 -1.89 -8.81 0.55
C THR A 35 -0.54 -8.13 0.33
N ALA A 36 -0.39 -6.91 0.88
CA ALA A 36 0.82 -6.13 0.73
C ALA A 36 2.04 -6.87 1.30
N VAL A 37 3.19 -6.68 0.65
CA VAL A 37 4.48 -7.22 1.07
C VAL A 37 5.43 -6.06 1.37
N LEU A 38 6.59 -6.36 1.96
CA LEU A 38 7.54 -5.31 2.38
C LEU A 38 8.01 -4.44 1.20
N GLU A 39 8.24 -5.05 0.05
CA GLU A 39 8.69 -4.35 -1.16
C GLU A 39 7.70 -3.30 -1.65
N ASP A 40 6.43 -3.41 -1.30
CA ASP A 40 5.42 -2.43 -1.68
C ASP A 40 5.64 -1.07 -1.01
N SER A 41 6.43 -1.02 0.06
CA SER A 41 6.83 0.23 0.71
C SER A 41 7.95 0.96 -0.03
N TYR A 42 8.56 0.35 -1.04
CA TYR A 42 9.71 0.88 -1.77
C TYR A 42 9.29 1.56 -3.07
N GLN A 43 8.59 2.69 -2.96
CA GLN A 43 8.15 3.49 -4.11
C GLN A 43 7.34 2.68 -5.14
N SER A 44 6.49 1.78 -4.66
CA SER A 44 5.57 1.03 -5.51
C SER A 44 4.20 1.70 -5.55
N LEU A 45 3.56 1.63 -6.70
CA LEU A 45 2.16 2.00 -6.87
C LEU A 45 1.37 0.71 -7.12
N ILE A 46 0.52 0.35 -6.18
CA ILE A 46 -0.32 -0.84 -6.34
C ILE A 46 -1.54 -0.46 -7.18
N VAL A 47 -1.67 -1.11 -8.32
CA VAL A 47 -2.77 -0.88 -9.26
C VAL A 47 -3.73 -2.06 -9.18
N MET A 48 -4.92 -1.83 -8.60
CA MET A 48 -5.94 -2.88 -8.48
C MET A 48 -6.83 -2.83 -9.71
N ASN A 49 -6.83 -3.89 -10.51
CA ASN A 49 -7.54 -3.93 -11.78
C ASN A 49 -8.34 -5.22 -11.93
N LYS A 50 -9.61 -5.16 -11.58
CA LYS A 50 -10.53 -6.27 -11.75
C LYS A 50 -11.95 -5.74 -12.04
N ALA A 51 -12.68 -6.44 -12.89
CA ALA A 51 -14.05 -6.05 -13.26
C ALA A 51 -15.07 -6.28 -12.12
N THR A 52 -14.74 -7.14 -11.18
CA THR A 52 -15.57 -7.46 -10.00
C THR A 52 -14.84 -7.04 -8.73
N ALA A 53 -15.47 -7.20 -7.57
CA ALA A 53 -14.91 -6.81 -6.29
C ALA A 53 -13.51 -7.39 -6.07
N ILE A 54 -12.62 -6.59 -5.53
CA ILE A 54 -11.21 -6.93 -5.25
C ILE A 54 -10.83 -6.36 -3.88
N ALA A 55 -9.90 -6.99 -3.19
CA ALA A 55 -9.43 -6.53 -1.88
C ALA A 55 -7.93 -6.27 -1.87
N PHE A 56 -7.55 -5.13 -1.30
CA PHE A 56 -6.17 -4.84 -0.92
C PHE A 56 -6.06 -5.01 0.59
N LYS A 57 -5.20 -5.91 1.04
CA LYS A 57 -5.11 -6.29 2.45
C LYS A 57 -3.80 -5.88 3.08
N ILE A 58 -3.88 -5.34 4.28
CA ILE A 58 -2.71 -4.92 5.07
C ILE A 58 -2.40 -6.01 6.10
N PRO A 59 -1.18 -6.60 6.05
CA PRO A 59 -0.79 -7.65 6.98
C PRO A 59 -0.47 -7.10 8.37
N THR A 60 -0.38 -8.00 9.36
CA THR A 60 0.09 -7.64 10.71
C THR A 60 1.57 -7.33 10.71
N ASP A 61 2.05 -6.60 11.72
CA ASP A 61 3.47 -6.33 11.91
C ASP A 61 4.28 -7.62 12.12
N ALA A 62 3.67 -8.65 12.68
CA ALA A 62 4.32 -9.94 12.84
C ALA A 62 4.59 -10.64 11.50
N SER A 63 3.75 -10.40 10.50
CA SER A 63 3.91 -10.96 9.15
C SER A 63 4.82 -10.10 8.29
N VAL A 64 4.66 -8.78 8.32
CA VAL A 64 5.48 -7.82 7.57
C VAL A 64 5.78 -6.62 8.46
N ALA A 65 7.04 -6.46 8.85
CA ALA A 65 7.49 -5.43 9.77
C ALA A 65 7.74 -4.10 9.05
N TYR A 66 6.68 -3.45 8.60
CA TYR A 66 6.81 -2.09 8.04
C TYR A 66 7.27 -1.10 9.10
N PRO A 67 8.22 -0.22 8.81
CA PRO A 67 8.56 0.89 9.72
C PRO A 67 7.37 1.84 9.91
N ASN A 68 7.31 2.52 11.05
CA ASN A 68 6.37 3.61 11.24
C ASN A 68 6.67 4.72 10.20
N GLY A 69 5.63 5.32 9.66
CA GLY A 69 5.75 6.29 8.58
C GLY A 69 5.74 5.69 7.19
N THR A 70 5.60 4.37 7.06
CA THR A 70 5.45 3.71 5.76
C THR A 70 4.18 4.20 5.06
N VAL A 71 4.30 4.44 3.75
CA VAL A 71 3.18 4.83 2.88
C VAL A 71 3.02 3.77 1.80
N LEU A 72 1.82 3.18 1.72
CA LEU A 72 1.45 2.27 0.64
C LEU A 72 0.43 2.99 -0.24
N THR A 73 0.73 3.16 -1.51
CA THR A 73 -0.15 3.86 -2.46
C THR A 73 -0.92 2.86 -3.30
N VAL A 74 -2.24 3.02 -3.33
CA VAL A 74 -3.15 2.11 -4.04
C VAL A 74 -4.06 2.92 -4.95
N VAL A 75 -4.21 2.47 -6.19
CA VAL A 75 -5.18 3.02 -7.14
C VAL A 75 -6.04 1.90 -7.70
N SER A 76 -7.33 2.16 -7.85
CA SER A 76 -8.26 1.22 -8.50
C SER A 76 -8.55 1.70 -9.91
N ILE A 77 -8.27 0.85 -10.90
CA ILE A 77 -8.56 1.18 -12.31
C ILE A 77 -9.61 0.24 -12.92
N GLY A 78 -9.93 -0.87 -12.26
CA GLY A 78 -10.97 -1.78 -12.71
C GLY A 78 -12.37 -1.29 -12.31
N ALA A 79 -13.40 -1.83 -12.95
CA ALA A 79 -14.79 -1.49 -12.63
C ALA A 79 -15.23 -2.03 -11.26
N GLY A 80 -14.54 -3.04 -10.74
CA GLY A 80 -14.85 -3.64 -9.43
C GLY A 80 -14.44 -2.74 -8.28
N LEU A 81 -15.26 -2.72 -7.23
CA LEU A 81 -14.97 -1.95 -6.03
C LEU A 81 -13.77 -2.59 -5.30
N CYS A 82 -12.77 -1.77 -4.97
CA CYS A 82 -11.61 -2.21 -4.19
C CYS A 82 -11.83 -1.88 -2.72
N THR A 83 -11.78 -2.89 -1.86
CA THR A 83 -11.84 -2.70 -0.41
C THR A 83 -10.45 -2.77 0.19
N ILE A 84 -10.08 -1.78 1.00
CA ILE A 84 -8.84 -1.80 1.78
C ILE A 84 -9.18 -2.32 3.16
N SER A 85 -8.59 -3.45 3.54
CA SER A 85 -8.92 -4.12 4.80
C SER A 85 -7.67 -4.70 5.47
N ALA A 86 -7.81 -5.06 6.75
CA ALA A 86 -6.75 -5.76 7.47
C ALA A 86 -6.86 -7.26 7.22
N VAL A 87 -5.72 -7.94 7.10
CA VAL A 87 -5.68 -9.42 7.09
C VAL A 87 -6.22 -9.95 8.41
N THR A 88 -5.84 -9.31 9.52
CA THR A 88 -6.28 -9.70 10.87
C THR A 88 -6.89 -8.48 11.56
N PRO A 89 -8.22 -8.26 11.40
CA PRO A 89 -8.87 -7.04 11.90
C PRO A 89 -8.79 -6.85 13.42
N GLY A 90 -8.66 -7.94 14.17
CA GLY A 90 -8.52 -7.88 15.63
C GLY A 90 -7.13 -7.40 16.08
N THR A 91 -6.14 -7.41 15.21
CA THR A 91 -4.76 -7.02 15.52
C THR A 91 -4.39 -5.72 14.80
N THR A 92 -4.68 -5.60 13.51
CA THR A 92 -4.38 -4.40 12.71
C THR A 92 -5.59 -3.48 12.71
N THR A 93 -5.39 -2.24 13.12
CA THR A 93 -6.42 -1.20 13.13
C THR A 93 -6.28 -0.34 11.88
N ILE A 94 -7.38 -0.15 11.16
CA ILE A 94 -7.46 0.74 10.01
C ILE A 94 -8.49 1.83 10.33
N ALA A 95 -8.06 3.08 10.31
CA ALA A 95 -8.93 4.23 10.47
C ALA A 95 -9.06 4.95 9.13
N SER A 96 -10.26 5.44 8.83
CA SER A 96 -10.53 6.19 7.60
C SER A 96 -11.74 7.09 7.78
N ALA A 97 -11.66 8.32 7.31
CA ALA A 97 -12.77 9.29 7.33
C ALA A 97 -13.43 9.45 8.71
N GLY A 98 -12.60 9.45 9.77
CA GLY A 98 -13.09 9.63 11.15
C GLY A 98 -13.59 8.35 11.81
N ALA A 99 -13.54 7.22 11.15
CA ALA A 99 -13.95 5.92 11.70
C ALA A 99 -12.75 5.05 12.03
N VAL A 100 -12.81 4.32 13.13
CA VAL A 100 -11.83 3.29 13.51
C VAL A 100 -12.38 1.92 13.10
N SER A 101 -11.47 0.97 12.86
CA SER A 101 -11.83 -0.37 12.38
C SER A 101 -12.63 -0.32 11.08
N ALA A 102 -12.22 0.57 10.19
CA ALA A 102 -12.88 0.79 8.92
C ALA A 102 -12.40 -0.20 7.86
N SER A 103 -13.22 -0.36 6.83
CA SER A 103 -12.86 -1.05 5.60
C SER A 103 -13.20 -0.13 4.43
N PRO A 104 -12.39 0.90 4.19
CA PRO A 104 -12.67 1.89 3.17
C PRO A 104 -12.63 1.27 1.77
N THR A 105 -13.38 1.85 0.85
CA THR A 105 -13.48 1.36 -0.52
C THR A 105 -13.01 2.39 -1.53
N LEU A 106 -12.44 1.91 -2.65
CA LEU A 106 -12.03 2.72 -3.78
C LEU A 106 -12.87 2.35 -5.00
N ALA A 107 -13.61 3.30 -5.51
CA ALA A 107 -14.28 3.16 -6.80
C ALA A 107 -13.26 3.28 -7.94
N GLN A 108 -13.69 2.97 -9.16
CA GLN A 108 -12.84 3.05 -10.35
C GLN A 108 -12.20 4.44 -10.50
N TYR A 109 -10.91 4.45 -10.83
CA TYR A 109 -10.09 5.66 -11.02
C TYR A 109 -9.92 6.52 -9.76
N LYS A 110 -10.07 5.93 -8.59
CA LYS A 110 -9.78 6.59 -7.32
C LYS A 110 -8.57 5.96 -6.66
N SER A 111 -7.89 6.74 -5.83
CA SER A 111 -6.67 6.32 -5.17
C SER A 111 -6.67 6.68 -3.70
N ALA A 112 -5.83 5.98 -2.94
CA ALA A 112 -5.63 6.23 -1.52
C ALA A 112 -4.18 5.98 -1.12
N ALA A 113 -3.77 6.60 -0.03
CA ALA A 113 -2.52 6.31 0.65
C ALA A 113 -2.81 5.67 2.00
N CYS A 114 -2.12 4.56 2.27
CA CYS A 114 -2.19 3.87 3.55
C CYS A 114 -0.98 4.29 4.38
N LEU A 115 -1.21 5.01 5.47
CA LEU A 115 -0.17 5.60 6.30
C LEU A 115 -0.02 4.79 7.59
N LYS A 116 1.16 4.23 7.83
CA LYS A 116 1.44 3.55 9.09
C LYS A 116 1.85 4.56 10.16
N ILE A 117 1.02 4.71 11.17
CA ILE A 117 1.23 5.68 12.25
C ILE A 117 2.03 5.06 13.40
N SER A 118 1.71 3.83 13.76
CA SER A 118 2.35 3.10 14.86
C SER A 118 2.16 1.60 14.67
N ALA A 119 2.60 0.78 15.60
CA ALA A 119 2.49 -0.67 15.51
C ALA A 119 1.05 -1.10 15.24
N ASN A 120 0.84 -1.86 14.16
CA ASN A 120 -0.47 -2.38 13.73
C ASN A 120 -1.57 -1.30 13.61
N ASN A 121 -1.19 -0.05 13.34
CA ASN A 121 -2.12 1.07 13.28
C ASN A 121 -1.91 1.89 11.99
N TRP A 122 -2.92 1.90 11.14
CA TRP A 122 -2.89 2.54 9.82
C TRP A 122 -4.02 3.54 9.67
N VAL A 123 -3.75 4.62 8.95
CA VAL A 123 -4.76 5.60 8.55
C VAL A 123 -4.79 5.65 7.02
N ILE A 124 -5.98 5.54 6.46
CA ILE A 124 -6.19 5.57 5.01
C ILE A 124 -6.72 6.95 4.63
N VAL A 125 -6.03 7.61 3.73
CA VAL A 125 -6.41 8.94 3.23
C VAL A 125 -6.54 8.90 1.70
N GLY A 126 -7.44 9.71 1.17
CA GLY A 126 -7.67 9.81 -0.27
C GLY A 126 -9.14 9.76 -0.63
N ALA A 127 -9.44 9.33 -1.86
CA ALA A 127 -10.80 9.33 -2.40
C ALA A 127 -11.57 8.05 -2.00
N VAL A 128 -11.55 7.71 -0.73
CA VAL A 128 -12.21 6.52 -0.18
C VAL A 128 -13.62 6.83 0.30
N ALA A 129 -14.45 5.82 0.27
CA ALA A 129 -15.82 5.89 0.78
C ALA A 129 -15.97 5.15 2.10
#